data_c71e4b20f15dfe087d4b0290247cb24e
#
_entry.id   c71e4b20f15dfe087d4b0290247cb24e
#
_cell.length_a   1.000
_cell.length_b   1.000
_cell.length_c   1.000
_cell.angle_alpha   90.00
_cell.angle_beta   90.00
_cell.angle_gamma   90.00
#
_symmetry.space_group_name_H-M   'P 1'
#
loop_
_entity.id
_entity.type
_entity.pdbx_description
1 polymer ?
#
loop_
_entity_poly.entity_id
_entity_poly.type
_entity_poly.pdbx_seq_one_letter_code
_entity_poly.pdbx_strand_id
1 'polypeptide(L)'
;AFKRAIQLGIISYDPCRCVEYPKEVKKEVSVLSVQEQEKLTTAISPVYRENSMLPVLIAMHAGLRIGEVSALRIDDICLSKRVIRVDESLNRVMTYEEDGTIHCPLLYQSTKSSRVRRVPMNETLYAALNVYLATMPKQLKADKRAPLFRTSGGNVMEPRRITYHFHKLLERAEIQGIHFHSLRHTFATRALEAGIPMKYCSAMLGHASTAITENLYAHASEDQLKKEIKKLDASHPPVCAA
;
A
#
# COMPACT_ATOMS: atom_id res chain seq x y z
N ALA A 1 -6.86 0.95 -26.10
CA ALA A 1 -7.87 1.62 -26.93
C ALA A 1 -7.76 1.15 -28.39
N PHE A 2 -6.66 1.34 -29.13
CA PHE A 2 -6.52 1.07 -30.56
C PHE A 2 -6.72 -0.41 -30.96
N LYS A 3 -6.21 -1.37 -30.20
CA LYS A 3 -6.47 -2.81 -30.45
C LYS A 3 -7.98 -3.13 -30.47
N ARG A 4 -8.75 -2.51 -29.59
CA ARG A 4 -10.20 -2.70 -29.53
C ARG A 4 -10.91 -2.02 -30.71
N ALA A 5 -10.44 -0.82 -31.12
CA ALA A 5 -10.96 -0.11 -32.27
C ALA A 5 -10.74 -0.89 -33.59
N ILE A 6 -9.58 -1.56 -33.72
CA ILE A 6 -9.30 -2.47 -34.86
C ILE A 6 -10.26 -3.66 -34.83
N GLN A 7 -10.45 -4.31 -33.66
CA GLN A 7 -11.36 -5.44 -33.50
C GLN A 7 -12.83 -5.08 -33.87
N LEU A 8 -13.21 -3.83 -33.61
CA LEU A 8 -14.55 -3.30 -33.95
C LEU A 8 -14.66 -2.74 -35.34
N GLY A 9 -13.58 -2.80 -36.18
CA GLY A 9 -13.58 -2.24 -37.51
C GLY A 9 -13.63 -0.72 -37.61
N ILE A 10 -13.43 -0.01 -36.51
CA ILE A 10 -13.46 1.47 -36.44
C ILE A 10 -12.23 2.06 -37.12
N ILE A 11 -11.07 1.41 -36.97
CA ILE A 11 -9.82 1.76 -37.66
C ILE A 11 -9.21 0.50 -38.28
N SER A 12 -8.49 0.66 -39.37
CA SER A 12 -7.90 -0.46 -40.14
C SER A 12 -6.48 -0.82 -39.66
N TYR A 13 -5.79 0.08 -38.98
CA TYR A 13 -4.42 -0.14 -38.50
C TYR A 13 -4.18 0.55 -37.15
N ASP A 14 -3.14 0.11 -36.46
CA ASP A 14 -2.72 0.73 -35.18
C ASP A 14 -1.85 1.97 -35.47
N PRO A 15 -2.33 3.20 -35.21
CA PRO A 15 -1.58 4.43 -35.46
C PRO A 15 -0.30 4.53 -34.62
N CYS A 16 -0.21 3.76 -33.52
CA CYS A 16 0.98 3.73 -32.64
C CYS A 16 2.04 2.70 -33.07
N ARG A 17 1.82 1.93 -34.16
CA ARG A 17 2.74 0.86 -34.57
C ARG A 17 4.15 1.35 -34.91
N CYS A 18 4.27 2.58 -35.42
CA CYS A 18 5.54 3.19 -35.82
C CYS A 18 6.03 4.26 -34.83
N VAL A 19 5.42 4.36 -33.65
CA VAL A 19 5.85 5.34 -32.66
C VAL A 19 7.04 4.80 -31.90
N GLU A 20 8.17 5.49 -31.97
CA GLU A 20 9.31 5.25 -31.08
C GLU A 20 9.00 5.79 -29.71
N TYR A 21 8.96 4.91 -28.71
CA TYR A 21 8.79 5.32 -27.33
C TYR A 21 10.10 5.91 -26.79
N PRO A 22 10.05 7.03 -26.06
CA PRO A 22 11.22 7.51 -25.34
C PRO A 22 11.78 6.40 -24.43
N LYS A 23 13.09 6.27 -24.35
CA LYS A 23 13.72 5.33 -23.42
C LYS A 23 13.22 5.64 -21.99
N GLU A 24 12.61 4.67 -21.36
CA GLU A 24 12.11 4.79 -19.99
C GLU A 24 13.31 4.91 -19.06
N VAL A 25 13.53 6.11 -18.53
CA VAL A 25 14.49 6.30 -17.43
C VAL A 25 13.86 5.71 -16.18
N LYS A 26 14.38 4.56 -15.74
CA LYS A 26 13.94 3.95 -14.48
C LYS A 26 14.18 4.95 -13.35
N LYS A 27 13.11 5.53 -12.83
CA LYS A 27 13.20 6.35 -11.61
C LYS A 27 13.52 5.43 -10.43
N GLU A 28 14.50 5.82 -9.65
CA GLU A 28 14.77 5.14 -8.38
C GLU A 28 13.51 5.14 -7.51
N VAL A 29 13.26 4.01 -6.88
CA VAL A 29 12.11 3.85 -6.00
C VAL A 29 12.43 4.54 -4.68
N SER A 30 11.74 5.63 -4.38
CA SER A 30 11.89 6.33 -3.11
C SER A 30 11.39 5.44 -1.96
N VAL A 31 12.28 5.15 -1.02
CA VAL A 31 12.00 4.38 0.20
C VAL A 31 12.45 5.23 1.39
N LEU A 32 11.65 5.26 2.46
CA LEU A 32 12.07 5.91 3.69
C LEU A 32 13.27 5.18 4.30
N SER A 33 14.29 5.91 4.71
CA SER A 33 15.34 5.39 5.59
C SER A 33 14.73 4.97 6.95
N VAL A 34 15.46 4.20 7.74
CA VAL A 34 15.02 3.80 9.09
C VAL A 34 14.75 5.05 9.95
N GLN A 35 15.65 6.02 9.89
CA GLN A 35 15.53 7.28 10.64
C GLN A 35 14.31 8.10 10.22
N GLU A 36 14.03 8.21 8.93
CA GLU A 36 12.84 8.90 8.42
C GLU A 36 11.55 8.16 8.82
N GLN A 37 11.56 6.84 8.80
CA GLN A 37 10.44 6.02 9.25
C GLN A 37 10.16 6.23 10.74
N GLU A 38 11.19 6.33 11.57
CA GLU A 38 11.08 6.64 13.00
C GLU A 38 10.54 8.05 13.22
N LYS A 39 11.07 9.06 12.51
CA LYS A 39 10.56 10.45 12.57
C LYS A 39 9.08 10.50 12.19
N LEU A 40 8.68 9.84 11.10
CA LEU A 40 7.30 9.80 10.65
C LEU A 40 6.40 9.10 11.68
N THR A 41 6.83 7.98 12.24
CA THR A 41 6.10 7.26 13.29
C THR A 41 5.93 8.12 14.53
N THR A 42 6.96 8.84 14.96
CA THR A 42 6.92 9.77 16.08
C THR A 42 5.96 10.93 15.80
N ALA A 43 5.96 11.48 14.60
CA ALA A 43 5.02 12.54 14.20
C ALA A 43 3.55 12.07 14.19
N ILE A 44 3.30 10.78 13.91
CA ILE A 44 1.96 10.17 13.95
C ILE A 44 1.53 9.86 15.39
N SER A 45 2.45 9.41 16.25
CA SER A 45 2.15 8.84 17.58
C SER A 45 1.23 9.70 18.47
N PRO A 46 1.41 11.04 18.58
CA PRO A 46 0.52 11.86 19.41
C PRO A 46 -0.88 12.03 18.81
N VAL A 47 -1.05 11.78 17.51
CA VAL A 47 -2.26 12.09 16.73
C VAL A 47 -2.91 10.86 16.07
N TYR A 48 -2.43 9.65 16.36
CA TYR A 48 -3.01 8.43 15.72
C TYR A 48 -4.46 8.15 16.14
N ARG A 49 -4.97 8.82 17.16
CA ARG A 49 -6.41 8.86 17.48
C ARG A 49 -7.21 9.62 16.43
N GLU A 50 -6.55 10.51 15.69
CA GLU A 50 -7.19 11.24 14.60
C GLU A 50 -7.32 10.35 13.37
N ASN A 51 -8.49 10.41 12.79
CA ASN A 51 -8.90 9.76 11.55
C ASN A 51 -7.94 9.99 10.38
N SER A 52 -7.25 11.14 10.39
CA SER A 52 -6.44 11.61 9.27
C SER A 52 -5.04 11.01 9.19
N MET A 53 -4.51 10.49 10.29
CA MET A 53 -3.10 10.06 10.39
C MET A 53 -2.92 8.54 10.37
N LEU A 54 -3.89 7.80 10.91
CA LEU A 54 -3.88 6.34 10.94
C LEU A 54 -3.80 5.68 9.54
N PRO A 55 -4.39 6.23 8.46
CA PRO A 55 -4.18 5.76 7.09
C PRO A 55 -2.71 5.62 6.68
N VAL A 56 -1.86 6.57 7.11
CA VAL A 56 -0.43 6.57 6.82
C VAL A 56 0.27 5.42 7.54
N LEU A 57 -0.10 5.20 8.82
CA LEU A 57 0.45 4.10 9.62
C LEU A 57 0.08 2.74 9.01
N ILE A 58 -1.17 2.56 8.56
CA ILE A 58 -1.59 1.34 7.87
C ILE A 58 -0.77 1.11 6.59
N ALA A 59 -0.61 2.14 5.76
CA ALA A 59 0.18 2.01 4.54
C ALA A 59 1.64 1.63 4.83
N MET A 60 2.22 2.18 5.90
CA MET A 60 3.62 1.93 6.30
C MET A 60 3.83 0.54 6.92
N HIS A 61 2.85 0.01 7.66
CA HIS A 61 2.99 -1.27 8.40
C HIS A 61 2.26 -2.45 7.77
N ALA A 62 1.39 -2.22 6.79
CA ALA A 62 0.67 -3.28 6.08
C ALA A 62 0.85 -3.23 4.55
N GLY A 63 1.53 -2.21 4.04
CA GLY A 63 1.85 -2.07 2.62
C GLY A 63 0.63 -1.85 1.71
N LEU A 64 -0.50 -1.37 2.23
CA LEU A 64 -1.72 -1.14 1.46
C LEU A 64 -1.55 0.04 0.48
N ARG A 65 -2.19 -0.07 -0.69
CA ARG A 65 -2.32 1.07 -1.62
C ARG A 65 -3.26 2.12 -1.04
N ILE A 66 -3.09 3.38 -1.42
CA ILE A 66 -3.92 4.48 -0.90
C ILE A 66 -5.43 4.26 -1.11
N GLY A 67 -5.82 3.75 -2.29
CA GLY A 67 -7.21 3.42 -2.57
C GLY A 67 -7.73 2.25 -1.72
N GLU A 68 -6.89 1.27 -1.40
CA GLU A 68 -7.22 0.16 -0.50
C GLU A 68 -7.40 0.66 0.94
N VAL A 69 -6.51 1.54 1.41
CA VAL A 69 -6.63 2.17 2.74
C VAL A 69 -7.90 3.00 2.84
N SER A 70 -8.20 3.77 1.80
CA SER A 70 -9.41 4.61 1.74
C SER A 70 -10.71 3.79 1.71
N ALA A 71 -10.66 2.58 1.13
CA ALA A 71 -11.80 1.68 1.02
C ALA A 71 -12.10 0.89 2.30
N LEU A 72 -11.15 0.83 3.27
CA LEU A 72 -11.32 0.02 4.48
C LEU A 72 -12.61 0.34 5.23
N ARG A 73 -13.27 -0.73 5.66
CA ARG A 73 -14.48 -0.69 6.49
C ARG A 73 -14.18 -1.17 7.91
N ILE A 74 -15.07 -0.93 8.83
CA ILE A 74 -14.90 -1.36 10.24
C ILE A 74 -14.77 -2.88 10.33
N ASP A 75 -15.53 -3.65 9.56
CA ASP A 75 -15.51 -5.13 9.56
C ASP A 75 -14.27 -5.72 8.86
N ASP A 76 -13.49 -4.91 8.17
CA ASP A 76 -12.20 -5.35 7.60
C ASP A 76 -11.11 -5.49 8.66
N ILE A 77 -11.31 -4.90 9.84
CA ILE A 77 -10.34 -4.93 10.93
C ILE A 77 -10.72 -6.02 11.93
N CYS A 78 -10.03 -7.15 11.89
CA CYS A 78 -10.22 -8.24 12.84
C CYS A 78 -9.13 -8.21 13.91
N LEU A 79 -9.40 -7.53 15.04
CA LEU A 79 -8.46 -7.43 16.15
C LEU A 79 -8.16 -8.78 16.79
N SER A 80 -9.16 -9.67 16.94
CA SER A 80 -8.97 -10.99 17.55
C SER A 80 -8.03 -11.91 16.78
N LYS A 81 -8.03 -11.80 15.43
CA LYS A 81 -7.11 -12.53 14.54
C LYS A 81 -5.89 -11.72 14.13
N ARG A 82 -5.82 -10.45 14.52
CA ARG A 82 -4.78 -9.50 14.15
C ARG A 82 -4.55 -9.41 12.63
N VAL A 83 -5.63 -9.31 11.86
CA VAL A 83 -5.55 -9.20 10.39
C VAL A 83 -6.44 -8.09 9.85
N ILE A 84 -6.01 -7.49 8.75
CA ILE A 84 -6.77 -6.57 7.91
C ILE A 84 -7.21 -7.34 6.67
N ARG A 85 -8.51 -7.34 6.36
CA ARG A 85 -9.05 -7.84 5.10
C ARG A 85 -8.97 -6.75 4.05
N VAL A 86 -8.49 -7.08 2.88
CA VAL A 86 -8.37 -6.13 1.75
C VAL A 86 -9.01 -6.76 0.52
N ASP A 87 -10.15 -6.25 0.13
CA ASP A 87 -10.97 -6.73 -1.00
C ASP A 87 -11.40 -5.60 -1.94
N GLU A 88 -11.46 -4.36 -1.46
CA GLU A 88 -11.92 -3.21 -2.23
C GLU A 88 -10.82 -2.13 -2.35
N SER A 89 -11.01 -1.25 -3.32
CA SER A 89 -10.21 -0.04 -3.52
C SER A 89 -11.15 1.10 -3.90
N LEU A 90 -10.98 2.26 -3.29
CA LEU A 90 -11.78 3.45 -3.54
C LEU A 90 -11.03 4.39 -4.50
N ASN A 91 -11.62 4.67 -5.65
CA ASN A 91 -10.99 5.50 -6.67
C ASN A 91 -12.02 6.41 -7.34
N ARG A 92 -11.55 7.56 -7.82
CA ARG A 92 -12.34 8.36 -8.77
C ARG A 92 -12.19 7.77 -10.15
N VAL A 93 -13.32 7.48 -10.78
CA VAL A 93 -13.37 6.87 -12.11
C VAL A 93 -14.05 7.86 -13.06
N MET A 94 -13.35 8.19 -14.14
CA MET A 94 -13.90 9.02 -15.19
C MET A 94 -14.93 8.20 -15.98
N THR A 95 -16.17 8.66 -16.02
CA THR A 95 -17.26 8.10 -16.81
C THR A 95 -17.74 9.12 -17.83
N TYR A 96 -18.14 8.63 -19.00
CA TYR A 96 -18.64 9.43 -20.10
C TYR A 96 -20.10 9.06 -20.31
N GLU A 97 -20.98 10.06 -20.38
CA GLU A 97 -22.36 9.87 -20.79
C GLU A 97 -22.49 10.02 -22.32
N GLU A 98 -23.62 9.60 -22.85
CA GLU A 98 -23.87 9.65 -24.30
C GLU A 98 -23.88 11.07 -24.87
N ASP A 99 -24.23 12.07 -24.06
CA ASP A 99 -24.22 13.49 -24.38
C ASP A 99 -22.80 14.12 -24.33
N GLY A 100 -21.76 13.33 -24.01
CA GLY A 100 -20.38 13.79 -23.87
C GLY A 100 -20.05 14.37 -22.50
N THR A 101 -21.00 14.40 -21.56
CA THR A 101 -20.75 14.86 -20.18
C THR A 101 -19.77 13.93 -19.48
N ILE A 102 -18.79 14.52 -18.79
CA ILE A 102 -17.75 13.78 -18.05
C ILE A 102 -18.05 13.86 -16.57
N HIS A 103 -18.18 12.70 -15.94
CA HIS A 103 -18.31 12.57 -14.50
C HIS A 103 -17.09 11.86 -13.92
N CYS A 104 -16.74 12.20 -12.66
CA CYS A 104 -15.65 11.55 -11.92
C CYS A 104 -16.17 11.05 -10.56
N PRO A 105 -17.15 10.12 -10.53
CA PRO A 105 -17.66 9.60 -9.28
C PRO A 105 -16.59 8.85 -8.50
N LEU A 106 -16.76 8.84 -7.18
CA LEU A 106 -15.94 8.07 -6.26
C LEU A 106 -16.57 6.68 -6.12
N LEU A 107 -15.87 5.65 -6.60
CA LEU A 107 -16.41 4.29 -6.68
C LEU A 107 -15.56 3.30 -5.91
N TYR A 108 -16.23 2.41 -5.18
CA TYR A 108 -15.63 1.18 -4.67
C TYR A 108 -15.48 0.19 -5.82
N GLN A 109 -14.29 -0.32 -6.00
CA GLN A 109 -13.95 -1.31 -7.02
C GLN A 109 -13.24 -2.49 -6.36
N SER A 110 -13.35 -3.68 -6.94
CA SER A 110 -12.49 -4.79 -6.55
C SER A 110 -11.02 -4.40 -6.73
N THR A 111 -10.14 -4.95 -5.90
CA THR A 111 -8.69 -4.72 -6.03
C THR A 111 -8.21 -5.14 -7.43
N LYS A 112 -7.11 -4.54 -7.92
CA LYS A 112 -6.53 -4.85 -9.25
C LYS A 112 -6.32 -6.35 -9.51
N SER A 113 -6.10 -7.14 -8.46
CA SER A 113 -5.92 -8.60 -8.54
C SER A 113 -7.24 -9.37 -8.42
N SER A 114 -8.38 -8.69 -8.16
CA SER A 114 -9.69 -9.29 -7.86
C SER A 114 -9.65 -10.38 -6.77
N ARG A 115 -8.58 -10.39 -5.95
CA ARG A 115 -8.36 -11.38 -4.90
C ARG A 115 -8.46 -10.72 -3.54
N VAL A 116 -9.30 -11.29 -2.68
CA VAL A 116 -9.33 -10.95 -1.26
C VAL A 116 -8.03 -11.42 -0.61
N ARG A 117 -7.36 -10.54 0.12
CA ARG A 117 -6.19 -10.92 0.91
C ARG A 117 -6.34 -10.49 2.37
N ARG A 118 -5.65 -11.20 3.24
CA ARG A 118 -5.55 -10.89 4.66
C ARG A 118 -4.12 -10.52 4.99
N VAL A 119 -3.94 -9.30 5.51
CA VAL A 119 -2.62 -8.77 5.88
C VAL A 119 -2.50 -8.81 7.40
N PRO A 120 -1.52 -9.55 7.97
CA PRO A 120 -1.28 -9.57 9.40
C PRO A 120 -0.87 -8.19 9.92
N MET A 121 -1.26 -7.87 11.15
CA MET A 121 -0.84 -6.65 11.85
C MET A 121 0.37 -6.95 12.71
N ASN A 122 1.39 -6.10 12.62
CA ASN A 122 2.44 -6.07 13.64
C ASN A 122 1.93 -5.38 14.92
N GLU A 123 2.71 -5.42 15.99
CA GLU A 123 2.28 -4.90 17.29
C GLU A 123 1.94 -3.41 17.28
N THR A 124 2.75 -2.61 16.58
CA THR A 124 2.53 -1.15 16.43
C THR A 124 1.18 -0.85 15.78
N LEU A 125 0.88 -1.51 14.66
CA LEU A 125 -0.37 -1.31 13.93
C LEU A 125 -1.57 -1.82 14.72
N TYR A 126 -1.43 -2.98 15.39
CA TYR A 126 -2.46 -3.54 16.25
C TYR A 126 -2.81 -2.58 17.40
N ALA A 127 -1.81 -2.07 18.12
CA ALA A 127 -2.02 -1.14 19.22
C ALA A 127 -2.73 0.14 18.76
N ALA A 128 -2.30 0.72 17.64
CA ALA A 128 -2.90 1.93 17.07
C ALA A 128 -4.37 1.71 16.65
N LEU A 129 -4.65 0.61 15.95
CA LEU A 129 -6.02 0.27 15.53
C LEU A 129 -6.93 -0.08 16.72
N ASN A 130 -6.40 -0.76 17.74
CA ASN A 130 -7.14 -1.07 18.96
C ASN A 130 -7.58 0.20 19.69
N VAL A 131 -6.67 1.16 19.87
CA VAL A 131 -6.98 2.47 20.48
C VAL A 131 -7.98 3.23 19.63
N TYR A 132 -7.76 3.30 18.30
CA TYR A 132 -8.65 4.00 17.39
C TYR A 132 -10.08 3.45 17.44
N LEU A 133 -10.23 2.13 17.32
CA LEU A 133 -11.54 1.48 17.41
C LEU A 133 -12.16 1.59 18.80
N ALA A 134 -11.36 1.59 19.89
CA ALA A 134 -11.87 1.79 21.25
C ALA A 134 -12.50 3.18 21.41
N THR A 135 -11.88 4.22 20.86
CA THR A 135 -12.35 5.62 20.93
C THR A 135 -13.49 5.96 19.96
N MET A 136 -13.77 5.09 18.99
CA MET A 136 -14.84 5.32 18.02
C MET A 136 -16.23 5.28 18.68
N PRO A 137 -17.15 6.20 18.36
CA PRO A 137 -18.52 6.21 18.88
C PRO A 137 -19.25 4.88 18.63
N LYS A 138 -20.04 4.42 19.63
CA LYS A 138 -20.77 3.15 19.56
C LYS A 138 -21.71 3.07 18.36
N GLN A 139 -22.36 4.18 18.01
CA GLN A 139 -23.28 4.26 16.87
C GLN A 139 -22.58 3.96 15.54
N LEU A 140 -21.33 4.42 15.39
CA LEU A 140 -20.53 4.14 14.19
C LEU A 140 -20.05 2.69 14.13
N LYS A 141 -19.76 2.08 15.29
CA LYS A 141 -19.37 0.66 15.37
C LYS A 141 -20.52 -0.29 15.06
N ALA A 142 -21.76 0.14 15.24
CA ALA A 142 -22.94 -0.65 14.94
C ALA A 142 -23.07 -0.95 13.44
N ASP A 143 -22.71 0.00 12.59
CA ASP A 143 -22.63 -0.22 11.15
C ASP A 143 -21.24 -0.74 10.76
N LYS A 144 -21.11 -2.05 10.76
CA LYS A 144 -19.84 -2.72 10.43
C LYS A 144 -19.33 -2.43 9.02
N ARG A 145 -20.22 -2.13 8.07
CA ARG A 145 -19.87 -1.78 6.70
C ARG A 145 -19.56 -0.30 6.51
N ALA A 146 -19.65 0.49 7.55
CA ALA A 146 -19.27 1.88 7.50
C ALA A 146 -17.77 2.05 7.18
N PRO A 147 -17.42 3.11 6.44
CA PRO A 147 -16.00 3.41 6.17
C PRO A 147 -15.22 3.54 7.49
N LEU A 148 -14.03 2.94 7.53
CA LEU A 148 -13.15 3.05 8.70
C LEU A 148 -12.71 4.50 8.91
N PHE A 149 -12.38 5.20 7.83
CA PHE A 149 -11.94 6.59 7.85
C PHE A 149 -12.97 7.51 7.25
N ARG A 150 -13.31 8.56 7.99
CA ARG A 150 -14.36 9.52 7.62
C ARG A 150 -13.87 10.95 7.75
N THR A 151 -14.50 11.84 7.02
CA THR A 151 -14.39 13.29 7.20
C THR A 151 -15.24 13.71 8.39
N SER A 152 -15.07 14.94 8.87
CA SER A 152 -15.94 15.54 9.90
C SER A 152 -17.41 15.57 9.49
N GLY A 153 -17.71 15.62 8.20
CA GLY A 153 -19.07 15.54 7.66
C GLY A 153 -19.62 14.09 7.51
N GLY A 154 -18.91 13.07 8.02
CA GLY A 154 -19.36 11.67 7.98
C GLY A 154 -19.09 10.93 6.66
N ASN A 155 -18.65 11.62 5.62
CA ASN A 155 -18.30 11.00 4.32
C ASN A 155 -17.01 10.20 4.40
N VAL A 156 -16.83 9.20 3.52
CA VAL A 156 -15.59 8.45 3.40
C VAL A 156 -14.41 9.37 3.12
N MET A 157 -13.26 9.08 3.73
CA MET A 157 -12.02 9.82 3.48
C MET A 157 -11.40 9.38 2.15
N GLU A 158 -11.53 10.24 1.14
CA GLU A 158 -10.98 10.00 -0.20
C GLU A 158 -9.45 9.93 -0.22
N PRO A 159 -8.85 9.21 -1.19
CA PRO A 159 -7.39 9.13 -1.38
C PRO A 159 -6.70 10.51 -1.41
N ARG A 160 -7.33 11.50 -2.07
CA ARG A 160 -6.80 12.87 -2.15
C ARG A 160 -6.66 13.54 -0.77
N ARG A 161 -7.62 13.32 0.14
CA ARG A 161 -7.53 13.84 1.52
C ARG A 161 -6.45 13.12 2.32
N ILE A 162 -6.32 11.80 2.17
CA ILE A 162 -5.24 11.04 2.80
C ILE A 162 -3.89 11.59 2.33
N THR A 163 -3.72 11.83 1.03
CA THR A 163 -2.49 12.44 0.46
C THR A 163 -2.21 13.81 1.07
N TYR A 164 -3.22 14.67 1.21
CA TYR A 164 -3.07 15.98 1.83
C TYR A 164 -2.56 15.89 3.27
N HIS A 165 -3.16 15.01 4.08
CA HIS A 165 -2.72 14.79 5.47
C HIS A 165 -1.32 14.18 5.54
N PHE A 166 -0.98 13.31 4.61
CA PHE A 166 0.35 12.72 4.50
C PHE A 166 1.42 13.79 4.22
N HIS A 167 1.17 14.73 3.29
CA HIS A 167 2.09 15.83 3.05
C HIS A 167 2.31 16.69 4.30
N LYS A 168 1.26 16.99 5.06
CA LYS A 168 1.40 17.70 6.34
C LYS A 168 2.23 16.95 7.37
N LEU A 169 2.16 15.61 7.38
CA LEU A 169 3.01 14.79 8.23
C LEU A 169 4.47 14.84 7.78
N LEU A 170 4.74 14.77 6.48
CA LEU A 170 6.08 14.89 5.93
C LEU A 170 6.71 16.25 6.25
N GLU A 171 5.95 17.34 6.15
CA GLU A 171 6.40 18.67 6.55
C GLU A 171 6.78 18.71 8.03
N ARG A 172 5.95 18.15 8.93
CA ARG A 172 6.25 18.08 10.38
C ARG A 172 7.46 17.21 10.70
N ALA A 173 7.69 16.15 9.93
CA ALA A 173 8.81 15.23 10.09
C ALA A 173 10.08 15.71 9.37
N GLU A 174 10.00 16.82 8.63
CA GLU A 174 11.10 17.36 7.80
C GLU A 174 11.60 16.35 6.77
N ILE A 175 10.66 15.61 6.12
CA ILE A 175 10.96 14.59 5.11
C ILE A 175 10.52 15.11 3.74
N GLN A 176 11.41 14.99 2.74
CA GLN A 176 11.15 15.43 1.36
C GLN A 176 11.28 14.28 0.35
N GLY A 177 10.70 14.47 -0.84
CA GLY A 177 10.85 13.52 -1.96
C GLY A 177 10.09 12.20 -1.81
N ILE A 178 9.23 12.07 -0.78
CA ILE A 178 8.45 10.87 -0.50
C ILE A 178 7.00 11.04 -0.94
N HIS A 179 6.49 10.06 -1.67
CA HIS A 179 5.09 9.97 -2.08
C HIS A 179 4.36 8.89 -1.26
N PHE A 180 3.03 8.94 -1.19
CA PHE A 180 2.28 7.95 -0.42
C PHE A 180 2.58 6.50 -0.84
N HIS A 181 2.81 6.26 -2.12
CA HIS A 181 3.17 4.92 -2.61
C HIS A 181 4.54 4.44 -2.11
N SER A 182 5.44 5.34 -1.77
CA SER A 182 6.74 5.04 -1.16
C SER A 182 6.62 4.33 0.19
N LEU A 183 5.51 4.54 0.94
CA LEU A 183 5.24 3.81 2.19
C LEU A 183 5.11 2.30 1.95
N ARG A 184 4.47 1.92 0.85
CA ARG A 184 4.35 0.52 0.45
C ARG A 184 5.69 -0.06 0.02
N HIS A 185 6.52 0.71 -0.67
CA HIS A 185 7.89 0.30 -0.99
C HIS A 185 8.73 0.14 0.27
N THR A 186 8.61 1.08 1.21
CA THR A 186 9.26 1.00 2.53
C THR A 186 8.85 -0.26 3.28
N PHE A 187 7.54 -0.57 3.34
CA PHE A 187 7.05 -1.82 3.94
C PHE A 187 7.71 -3.05 3.33
N ALA A 188 7.74 -3.12 2.00
CA ALA A 188 8.31 -4.26 1.29
C ALA A 188 9.82 -4.40 1.56
N THR A 189 10.57 -3.29 1.52
CA THR A 189 12.01 -3.27 1.83
C THR A 189 12.25 -3.75 3.26
N ARG A 190 11.55 -3.19 4.25
CA ARG A 190 11.70 -3.60 5.66
C ARG A 190 11.31 -5.05 5.91
N ALA A 191 10.26 -5.54 5.24
CA ALA A 191 9.87 -6.95 5.32
C ALA A 191 10.97 -7.89 4.83
N LEU A 192 11.60 -7.56 3.71
CA LEU A 192 12.71 -8.35 3.16
C LEU A 192 13.98 -8.24 4.00
N GLU A 193 14.32 -7.05 4.48
CA GLU A 193 15.45 -6.84 5.40
C GLU A 193 15.27 -7.60 6.73
N ALA A 194 14.02 -7.74 7.20
CA ALA A 194 13.68 -8.55 8.35
C ALA A 194 13.69 -10.07 8.07
N GLY A 195 14.00 -10.48 6.83
CA GLY A 195 14.08 -11.88 6.43
C GLY A 195 12.73 -12.53 6.10
N ILE A 196 11.68 -11.74 5.88
CA ILE A 196 10.40 -12.27 5.41
C ILE A 196 10.58 -12.76 3.97
N PRO A 197 10.31 -14.04 3.67
CA PRO A 197 10.46 -14.56 2.31
C PRO A 197 9.64 -13.77 1.29
N MET A 198 10.22 -13.54 0.11
CA MET A 198 9.61 -12.78 -1.00
C MET A 198 8.19 -13.22 -1.32
N LYS A 199 7.92 -14.53 -1.26
CA LYS A 199 6.60 -15.14 -1.48
C LYS A 199 5.54 -14.56 -0.53
N TYR A 200 5.87 -14.44 0.75
CA TYR A 200 4.93 -13.90 1.75
C TYR A 200 4.80 -12.38 1.65
N CYS A 201 5.91 -11.68 1.39
CA CYS A 201 5.87 -10.26 1.12
C CYS A 201 4.96 -9.93 -0.08
N SER A 202 5.12 -10.63 -1.20
CA SER A 202 4.29 -10.51 -2.41
C SER A 202 2.81 -10.80 -2.13
N ALA A 203 2.52 -11.82 -1.32
CA ALA A 203 1.15 -12.17 -0.92
C ALA A 203 0.49 -11.07 -0.08
N MET A 204 1.20 -10.50 0.90
CA MET A 204 0.72 -9.37 1.71
C MET A 204 0.47 -8.13 0.86
N LEU A 205 1.36 -7.84 -0.08
CA LEU A 205 1.23 -6.73 -1.01
C LEU A 205 0.10 -6.95 -2.04
N GLY A 206 -0.27 -8.19 -2.34
CA GLY A 206 -1.25 -8.51 -3.38
C GLY A 206 -0.71 -8.20 -4.78
N HIS A 207 0.55 -8.56 -5.04
CA HIS A 207 1.11 -8.55 -6.37
C HIS A 207 0.61 -9.75 -7.18
N ALA A 208 0.25 -9.52 -8.44
CA ALA A 208 -0.20 -10.60 -9.32
C ALA A 208 0.93 -11.58 -9.69
N SER A 209 2.19 -11.11 -9.62
CA SER A 209 3.40 -11.89 -9.85
C SER A 209 4.50 -11.47 -8.86
N THR A 210 5.30 -12.43 -8.42
CA THR A 210 6.50 -12.19 -7.61
C THR A 210 7.54 -11.36 -8.36
N ALA A 211 7.56 -11.45 -9.71
CA ALA A 211 8.46 -10.68 -10.57
C ALA A 211 8.37 -9.16 -10.32
N ILE A 212 7.20 -8.65 -9.94
CA ILE A 212 7.04 -7.22 -9.59
C ILE A 212 7.82 -6.91 -8.31
N THR A 213 7.82 -7.80 -7.34
CA THR A 213 8.58 -7.65 -6.10
C THR A 213 10.07 -7.88 -6.36
N GLU A 214 10.43 -8.85 -7.18
CA GLU A 214 11.81 -9.17 -7.56
C GLU A 214 12.49 -7.99 -8.29
N ASN A 215 11.80 -7.39 -9.27
CA ASN A 215 12.33 -6.25 -10.02
C ASN A 215 12.54 -4.99 -9.16
N LEU A 216 11.77 -4.81 -8.08
CA LEU A 216 11.94 -3.71 -7.14
C LEU A 216 13.14 -3.92 -6.22
N TYR A 217 13.53 -5.19 -5.97
CA TYR A 217 14.53 -5.57 -4.97
C TYR A 217 15.67 -6.43 -5.55
N ALA A 218 15.87 -6.39 -6.86
CA ALA A 218 16.95 -7.13 -7.55
C ALA A 218 18.37 -6.76 -7.07
N HIS A 219 18.52 -5.73 -6.25
CA HIS A 219 19.78 -5.31 -5.65
C HIS A 219 19.80 -5.68 -4.16
N ALA A 220 19.89 -6.99 -3.85
CA ALA A 220 20.26 -7.40 -2.51
C ALA A 220 21.63 -6.82 -2.16
N SER A 221 21.74 -6.08 -1.05
CA SER A 221 23.04 -5.56 -0.60
C SER A 221 23.96 -6.74 -0.26
N GLU A 222 25.27 -6.58 -0.47
CA GLU A 222 26.26 -7.61 -0.09
C GLU A 222 26.14 -8.03 1.37
N ASP A 223 25.76 -7.09 2.26
CA ASP A 223 25.56 -7.38 3.68
C ASP A 223 24.34 -8.29 3.93
N GLN A 224 23.32 -8.17 3.10
CA GLN A 224 22.16 -9.06 3.14
C GLN A 224 22.52 -10.48 2.66
N LEU A 225 23.28 -10.57 1.57
CA LEU A 225 23.80 -11.86 1.08
C LEU A 225 24.69 -12.53 2.13
N LYS A 226 25.55 -11.78 2.81
CA LYS A 226 26.40 -12.29 3.92
C LYS A 226 25.57 -12.76 5.14
N LYS A 227 24.44 -12.10 5.44
CA LYS A 227 23.53 -12.54 6.50
C LYS A 227 22.79 -13.83 6.12
N GLU A 228 22.34 -13.91 4.87
CA GLU A 228 21.60 -15.09 4.39
C GLU A 228 22.49 -16.33 4.33
N ILE A 229 23.74 -16.21 3.84
CA ILE A 229 24.65 -17.35 3.76
C ILE A 229 25.00 -17.92 5.15
N LYS A 230 25.06 -17.09 6.19
CA LYS A 230 25.29 -17.55 7.57
C LYS A 230 24.18 -18.45 8.11
N LYS A 231 22.98 -18.39 7.55
CA LYS A 231 21.88 -19.32 7.93
C LYS A 231 22.20 -20.75 7.53
N LEU A 232 23.03 -20.98 6.49
CA LEU A 232 23.50 -22.31 6.11
C LEU A 232 24.48 -22.88 7.15
N ASP A 233 25.31 -22.04 7.77
CA ASP A 233 26.23 -22.45 8.83
C ASP A 233 25.49 -23.02 10.05
N ALA A 234 24.30 -22.46 10.36
CA ALA A 234 23.46 -22.94 11.44
C ALA A 234 22.80 -24.31 11.15
N SER A 235 22.58 -24.62 9.86
CA SER A 235 22.00 -25.89 9.42
C SER A 235 23.05 -26.96 9.10
N HIS A 236 24.30 -26.57 8.86
CA HIS A 236 25.43 -27.42 8.57
C HIS A 236 26.62 -26.94 9.41
N PRO A 237 26.81 -27.47 10.64
CA PRO A 237 27.95 -27.11 11.46
C PRO A 237 29.24 -27.41 10.69
N PRO A 238 30.26 -26.53 10.77
CA PRO A 238 31.51 -26.70 10.05
C PRO A 238 32.10 -28.06 10.39
N VAL A 239 32.41 -28.83 9.36
CA VAL A 239 33.18 -30.07 9.53
C VAL A 239 34.55 -29.60 10.02
N CYS A 240 34.82 -29.81 11.31
CA CYS A 240 36.16 -29.58 11.85
C CYS A 240 37.15 -30.40 11.01
N ALA A 241 38.00 -29.71 10.26
CA ALA A 241 39.18 -30.35 9.68
C ALA A 241 40.03 -30.84 10.87
N ALA A 242 40.16 -32.17 10.95
CA ALA A 242 41.03 -32.83 11.90
C ALA A 242 42.50 -32.55 11.55
#